data_b145da9af1edec94e64958a94d436015
#
_entry.id   b145da9af1edec94e64958a94d436015
#
_cell.length_a   1.000
_cell.length_b   1.000
_cell.length_c   1.000
_cell.angle_alpha   90.00
_cell.angle_beta   90.00
_cell.angle_gamma   90.00
#
_symmetry.space_group_name_H-M   'P 1'
#
loop_
_entity.id
_entity.type
_entity.pdbx_description
1 polymer ?
#
loop_
_entity_poly.entity_id
_entity_poly.type
_entity_poly.pdbx_seq_one_letter_code
_entity_poly.pdbx_strand_id
1 'polypeptide(L)'
;MGRAEEPTIFELSRPGRHSWQLRTSGVPAWNLEELVPEPHRRRSPVQLAEVSERDLVGHFTRLSHRQFSVDLGAYPLGSCTMKYNPKVCDAAASLEGLSGVHPGAPEHLAQGWLGLLVELEEALCEVTGMAAATFQPAAGAAGELTGLLLMRAYHDAHGEQRRRVIIPDTAHGTNPASVTLGGYEVVTVPSDERGCVGMAELRRVLDRDVAGMMLTNPNTLGLFEEGIEEIAAAVHDVGGLLYYDGANLNAILGVVRPGDMGFDIVHLNLHKTFATPHGGGGPGAGPVAVCRALVDFLPGPRPVRAGPGGSPGSDRYCWATPPRSIGRVHSWHGNALALARAWSYILANGGDGLRTVSDAAVLNANWLRKRLHGAYDIPFDRPCMHEFVASTTTLKRTRGLRALDVAKRLLEEGFHAPTVYFPLIVEEALMI
;
A
#
# COMPACT_ATOMS: atom_id res chain seq x y z
N MET A 1 -30.85 10.38 -20.53
CA MET A 1 -30.33 11.68 -21.02
C MET A 1 -28.81 11.56 -21.04
N GLY A 2 -28.20 11.61 -22.25
CA GLY A 2 -26.73 11.61 -22.37
C GLY A 2 -26.15 12.78 -21.59
N ARG A 3 -25.22 12.50 -20.66
CA ARG A 3 -24.48 13.56 -19.97
C ARG A 3 -23.68 14.32 -21.03
N ALA A 4 -23.90 15.64 -21.16
CA ALA A 4 -23.07 16.47 -22.02
C ALA A 4 -21.59 16.26 -21.64
N GLU A 5 -20.74 16.14 -22.64
CA GLU A 5 -19.30 16.04 -22.40
C GLU A 5 -18.81 17.30 -21.69
N GLU A 6 -18.02 17.13 -20.63
CA GLU A 6 -17.36 18.26 -19.97
C GLU A 6 -16.20 18.68 -20.86
N PRO A 7 -16.14 19.95 -21.30
CA PRO A 7 -15.00 20.43 -22.10
C PRO A 7 -13.71 20.30 -21.30
N THR A 8 -12.60 20.10 -21.98
CA THR A 8 -11.29 20.11 -21.35
C THR A 8 -10.96 21.51 -20.80
N ILE A 9 -10.07 21.56 -19.81
CA ILE A 9 -9.64 22.86 -19.24
C ILE A 9 -9.03 23.78 -20.33
N PHE A 10 -8.44 23.21 -21.37
CA PHE A 10 -7.86 23.94 -22.49
C PHE A 10 -8.93 24.54 -23.42
N GLU A 11 -10.06 23.87 -23.61
CA GLU A 11 -11.20 24.41 -24.36
C GLU A 11 -11.90 25.54 -23.62
N LEU A 12 -11.79 25.55 -22.28
CA LEU A 12 -12.28 26.65 -21.43
C LEU A 12 -11.32 27.84 -21.39
N SER A 13 -10.08 27.68 -21.86
CA SER A 13 -9.04 28.71 -21.81
C SER A 13 -9.42 29.94 -22.64
N ARG A 14 -9.17 31.11 -22.08
CA ARG A 14 -9.33 32.40 -22.78
C ARG A 14 -8.16 33.31 -22.44
N PRO A 15 -7.49 33.90 -23.44
CA PRO A 15 -6.34 34.77 -23.22
C PRO A 15 -6.62 35.86 -22.18
N GLY A 16 -5.69 36.06 -21.27
CA GLY A 16 -5.74 37.09 -20.23
C GLY A 16 -6.56 36.73 -18.99
N ARG A 17 -7.13 35.51 -18.90
CA ARG A 17 -7.77 35.05 -17.67
C ARG A 17 -6.76 34.42 -16.71
N HIS A 18 -6.87 34.78 -15.43
CA HIS A 18 -6.00 34.28 -14.37
C HIS A 18 -6.84 33.74 -13.20
N SER A 19 -6.44 32.57 -12.66
CA SER A 19 -7.06 32.00 -11.46
C SER A 19 -6.54 32.66 -10.21
N TRP A 20 -5.22 32.79 -10.11
CA TRP A 20 -4.53 33.33 -8.96
C TRP A 20 -3.16 33.85 -9.38
N GLN A 21 -2.67 34.86 -8.68
CA GLN A 21 -1.32 35.39 -8.90
C GLN A 21 -0.51 35.27 -7.62
N LEU A 22 0.73 34.81 -7.77
CA LEU A 22 1.69 34.82 -6.66
C LEU A 22 1.89 36.28 -6.21
N ARG A 23 1.70 36.53 -4.91
CA ARG A 23 2.10 37.81 -4.34
C ARG A 23 3.61 37.96 -4.46
N THR A 24 4.05 39.17 -4.74
CA THR A 24 5.48 39.49 -4.72
C THR A 24 6.01 39.22 -3.31
N SER A 25 7.07 38.39 -3.22
CA SER A 25 7.61 37.88 -1.96
C SER A 25 8.39 38.94 -1.15
N GLY A 26 8.50 40.17 -1.62
CA GLY A 26 9.42 41.17 -1.05
C GLY A 26 10.92 40.89 -1.35
N VAL A 27 11.20 39.83 -2.09
CA VAL A 27 12.56 39.53 -2.57
C VAL A 27 12.81 40.35 -3.84
N PRO A 28 14.03 40.91 -4.05
CA PRO A 28 14.36 41.61 -5.28
C PRO A 28 14.06 40.77 -6.52
N ALA A 29 13.39 41.37 -7.48
CA ALA A 29 13.15 40.72 -8.77
C ALA A 29 14.46 40.67 -9.56
N TRP A 30 14.81 39.50 -10.06
CA TRP A 30 15.92 39.31 -10.97
C TRP A 30 15.42 39.10 -12.37
N ASN A 31 16.18 39.61 -13.35
CA ASN A 31 15.88 39.39 -14.75
C ASN A 31 16.25 37.94 -15.12
N LEU A 32 15.29 37.19 -15.71
CA LEU A 32 15.55 35.83 -16.15
C LEU A 32 16.75 35.72 -17.08
N GLU A 33 16.96 36.77 -17.88
CA GLU A 33 18.08 36.86 -18.84
C GLU A 33 19.46 36.88 -18.18
N GLU A 34 19.54 37.37 -16.95
CA GLU A 34 20.76 37.41 -16.16
C GLU A 34 21.00 36.09 -15.41
N LEU A 35 19.93 35.34 -15.07
CA LEU A 35 20.01 34.13 -14.28
C LEU A 35 20.19 32.87 -15.12
N VAL A 36 19.62 32.83 -16.34
CA VAL A 36 19.59 31.64 -17.18
C VAL A 36 20.25 31.94 -18.52
N PRO A 37 21.35 31.26 -18.90
CA PRO A 37 21.99 31.41 -20.21
C PRO A 37 21.00 31.15 -21.37
N GLU A 38 21.13 31.89 -22.45
CA GLU A 38 20.21 31.85 -23.60
C GLU A 38 19.95 30.42 -24.14
N PRO A 39 20.93 29.51 -24.25
CA PRO A 39 20.69 28.15 -24.73
C PRO A 39 19.76 27.32 -23.83
N HIS A 40 19.62 27.69 -22.56
CA HIS A 40 18.80 27.00 -21.58
C HIS A 40 17.44 27.68 -21.35
N ARG A 41 17.19 28.82 -21.99
CA ARG A 41 15.92 29.51 -21.90
C ARG A 41 14.89 28.87 -22.83
N ARG A 42 13.67 28.76 -22.31
CA ARG A 42 12.54 28.36 -23.15
C ARG A 42 12.24 29.41 -24.19
N ARG A 43 12.16 29.03 -25.46
CA ARG A 43 11.89 29.93 -26.58
C ARG A 43 10.40 30.24 -26.79
N SER A 44 9.51 29.35 -26.33
CA SER A 44 8.07 29.54 -26.39
C SER A 44 7.45 29.46 -25.01
N PRO A 45 6.38 30.25 -24.73
CA PRO A 45 5.64 30.15 -23.48
C PRO A 45 5.13 28.73 -23.23
N VAL A 46 4.98 28.36 -21.94
CA VAL A 46 4.30 27.11 -21.57
C VAL A 46 2.84 27.27 -21.95
N GLN A 47 2.31 26.31 -22.70
CA GLN A 47 0.89 26.29 -23.07
C GLN A 47 0.07 25.75 -21.89
N LEU A 48 -0.26 26.63 -20.95
CA LEU A 48 -1.18 26.36 -19.86
C LEU A 48 -2.54 27.00 -20.16
N ALA A 49 -3.61 26.41 -19.60
CA ALA A 49 -4.94 26.98 -19.74
C ALA A 49 -5.05 28.29 -18.94
N GLU A 50 -5.51 29.34 -19.59
CA GLU A 50 -5.80 30.63 -18.97
C GLU A 50 -7.29 30.66 -18.57
N VAL A 51 -7.59 30.41 -17.31
CA VAL A 51 -8.96 30.30 -16.78
C VAL A 51 -9.10 31.08 -15.48
N SER A 52 -10.32 31.52 -15.18
CA SER A 52 -10.61 32.11 -13.88
C SER A 52 -10.65 31.05 -12.77
N GLU A 53 -10.47 31.43 -11.52
CA GLU A 53 -10.62 30.53 -10.37
C GLU A 53 -11.99 29.83 -10.38
N ARG A 54 -13.06 30.58 -10.69
CA ARG A 54 -14.41 30.02 -10.79
C ARG A 54 -14.50 28.93 -11.86
N ASP A 55 -13.94 29.15 -13.05
CA ASP A 55 -13.97 28.18 -14.14
C ASP A 55 -13.13 26.95 -13.78
N LEU A 56 -11.95 27.15 -13.15
CA LEU A 56 -11.08 26.09 -12.68
C LEU A 56 -11.77 25.19 -11.64
N VAL A 57 -12.28 25.79 -10.56
CA VAL A 57 -12.99 25.08 -9.50
C VAL A 57 -14.24 24.41 -10.05
N GLY A 58 -15.04 25.10 -10.85
CA GLY A 58 -16.25 24.56 -11.45
C GLY A 58 -15.98 23.36 -12.35
N HIS A 59 -14.93 23.42 -13.18
CA HIS A 59 -14.52 22.32 -14.05
C HIS A 59 -14.18 21.07 -13.25
N PHE A 60 -13.25 21.17 -12.29
CA PHE A 60 -12.84 20.02 -11.49
C PHE A 60 -13.95 19.50 -10.56
N THR A 61 -14.85 20.37 -10.06
CA THR A 61 -16.03 19.95 -9.31
C THR A 61 -16.95 19.11 -10.18
N ARG A 62 -17.25 19.54 -11.41
CA ARG A 62 -18.08 18.74 -12.35
C ARG A 62 -17.43 17.42 -12.72
N LEU A 63 -16.10 17.39 -12.90
CA LEU A 63 -15.38 16.14 -13.12
C LEU A 63 -15.44 15.22 -11.90
N SER A 64 -15.30 15.76 -10.68
CA SER A 64 -15.36 14.97 -9.46
C SER A 64 -16.71 14.26 -9.28
N HIS A 65 -17.81 14.90 -9.70
CA HIS A 65 -19.16 14.29 -9.67
C HIS A 65 -19.34 13.14 -10.67
N ARG A 66 -18.39 12.94 -11.58
CA ARG A 66 -18.39 11.83 -12.54
C ARG A 66 -17.51 10.65 -12.09
N GLN A 67 -16.72 10.85 -11.05
CA GLN A 67 -15.85 9.83 -10.49
C GLN A 67 -16.58 9.01 -9.43
N PHE A 68 -16.18 7.75 -9.31
CA PHE A 68 -16.60 6.94 -8.18
C PHE A 68 -15.95 7.42 -6.89
N SER A 69 -16.70 7.38 -5.81
CA SER A 69 -16.22 7.73 -4.47
C SER A 69 -16.64 6.67 -3.48
N VAL A 70 -15.73 6.30 -2.59
CA VAL A 70 -16.02 5.41 -1.46
C VAL A 70 -17.04 6.00 -0.48
N ASP A 71 -17.29 7.31 -0.54
CA ASP A 71 -18.32 7.99 0.24
C ASP A 71 -19.73 7.83 -0.37
N LEU A 72 -19.83 7.46 -1.65
CA LEU A 72 -21.10 7.32 -2.38
C LEU A 72 -21.58 5.88 -2.51
N GLY A 73 -20.70 4.90 -2.38
CA GLY A 73 -21.07 3.50 -2.56
C GLY A 73 -19.91 2.52 -2.49
N ALA A 74 -20.25 1.25 -2.67
CA ALA A 74 -19.26 0.19 -2.71
C ALA A 74 -18.29 0.36 -3.89
N TYR A 75 -17.03 0.05 -3.64
CA TYR A 75 -15.94 0.13 -4.61
C TYR A 75 -15.26 -1.25 -4.70
N PRO A 76 -15.79 -2.18 -5.50
CA PRO A 76 -15.39 -3.60 -5.49
C PRO A 76 -14.10 -3.84 -6.28
N LEU A 77 -13.02 -3.16 -5.92
CA LEU A 77 -11.72 -3.29 -6.56
C LEU A 77 -10.88 -4.31 -5.79
N GLY A 78 -10.72 -5.50 -6.31
CA GLY A 78 -9.81 -6.51 -5.76
C GLY A 78 -8.35 -6.08 -5.82
N SER A 79 -7.52 -6.65 -4.96
CA SER A 79 -6.10 -6.31 -4.76
C SER A 79 -5.83 -4.91 -4.16
N CYS A 80 -6.87 -4.09 -3.99
CA CYS A 80 -6.75 -2.80 -3.32
C CYS A 80 -8.02 -2.51 -2.52
N THR A 81 -7.94 -2.58 -1.21
CA THR A 81 -9.09 -2.30 -0.34
C THR A 81 -9.52 -0.84 -0.45
N MET A 82 -10.60 -0.62 -1.19
CA MET A 82 -11.24 0.70 -1.34
C MET A 82 -12.31 0.84 -0.26
N LYS A 83 -11.87 1.16 0.97
CA LYS A 83 -12.73 1.26 2.14
C LYS A 83 -13.26 2.69 2.33
N TYR A 84 -14.36 2.80 3.05
CA TYR A 84 -14.77 4.08 3.63
C TYR A 84 -13.68 4.58 4.61
N ASN A 85 -13.37 5.87 4.54
CA ASN A 85 -12.39 6.50 5.42
C ASN A 85 -13.15 7.39 6.43
N PRO A 86 -13.14 7.07 7.74
CA PRO A 86 -13.84 7.86 8.75
C PRO A 86 -13.37 9.31 8.77
N LYS A 87 -14.30 10.25 8.72
CA LYS A 87 -13.98 11.69 8.63
C LYS A 87 -13.24 12.23 9.86
N VAL A 88 -13.38 11.54 11.00
CA VAL A 88 -12.61 11.86 12.21
C VAL A 88 -11.09 11.71 11.99
N CYS A 89 -10.66 10.77 11.13
CA CYS A 89 -9.24 10.59 10.80
C CYS A 89 -8.70 11.77 9.98
N ASP A 90 -9.51 12.32 9.06
CA ASP A 90 -9.16 13.52 8.31
C ASP A 90 -9.13 14.75 9.23
N ALA A 91 -10.11 14.88 10.13
CA ALA A 91 -10.16 15.96 11.09
C ALA A 91 -8.94 15.94 12.03
N ALA A 92 -8.56 14.76 12.55
CA ALA A 92 -7.38 14.61 13.39
C ALA A 92 -6.09 14.98 12.64
N ALA A 93 -5.90 14.46 11.41
CA ALA A 93 -4.73 14.79 10.60
C ALA A 93 -4.64 16.28 10.21
N SER A 94 -5.77 17.00 10.23
CA SER A 94 -5.86 18.43 9.91
C SER A 94 -5.64 19.33 11.11
N LEU A 95 -5.46 18.79 12.32
CA LEU A 95 -5.12 19.59 13.50
C LEU A 95 -3.84 20.39 13.24
N GLU A 96 -3.82 21.66 13.66
CA GLU A 96 -2.69 22.58 13.43
C GLU A 96 -1.36 22.02 13.96
N GLY A 97 -1.38 21.32 15.10
CA GLY A 97 -0.21 20.68 15.69
C GLY A 97 0.38 19.55 14.83
N LEU A 98 -0.40 18.99 13.89
CA LEU A 98 0.05 17.96 12.93
C LEU A 98 0.29 18.54 11.55
N SER A 99 -0.64 19.32 11.02
CA SER A 99 -0.56 19.85 9.65
C SER A 99 0.37 21.07 9.53
N GLY A 100 0.57 21.82 10.61
CA GLY A 100 1.40 23.02 10.66
C GLY A 100 2.86 22.78 11.07
N VAL A 101 3.22 21.58 11.53
CA VAL A 101 4.58 21.23 11.97
C VAL A 101 5.11 20.06 11.15
N HIS A 102 6.25 20.25 10.51
CA HIS A 102 6.90 19.16 9.77
C HIS A 102 7.59 18.18 10.74
N PRO A 103 7.42 16.84 10.61
CA PRO A 103 8.06 15.85 11.51
C PRO A 103 9.59 15.95 11.57
N GLY A 104 10.22 16.42 10.50
CA GLY A 104 11.65 16.68 10.41
C GLY A 104 12.11 18.03 10.97
N ALA A 105 11.22 18.79 11.64
CA ALA A 105 11.64 19.98 12.42
C ALA A 105 12.58 19.56 13.56
N PRO A 106 13.33 20.50 14.17
CA PRO A 106 14.15 20.20 15.33
C PRO A 106 13.37 19.43 16.39
N GLU A 107 13.98 18.41 17.01
CA GLU A 107 13.30 17.47 17.92
C GLU A 107 12.46 18.14 18.99
N HIS A 108 12.95 19.24 19.57
CA HIS A 108 12.24 19.96 20.64
C HIS A 108 10.93 20.63 20.14
N LEU A 109 10.78 20.84 18.83
CA LEU A 109 9.55 21.37 18.20
C LEU A 109 8.65 20.26 17.66
N ALA A 110 9.20 19.07 17.42
CA ALA A 110 8.50 17.94 16.79
C ALA A 110 8.11 16.84 17.79
N GLN A 111 8.14 17.09 19.10
CA GLN A 111 7.89 16.04 20.12
C GLN A 111 6.56 15.35 19.96
N GLY A 112 5.48 16.08 19.61
CA GLY A 112 4.17 15.48 19.33
C GLY A 112 4.20 14.52 18.14
N TRP A 113 4.92 14.88 17.05
CA TRP A 113 5.10 13.99 15.90
C TRP A 113 5.93 12.75 16.25
N LEU A 114 7.03 12.92 16.98
CA LEU A 114 7.90 11.80 17.38
C LEU A 114 7.13 10.83 18.28
N GLY A 115 6.33 11.35 19.22
CA GLY A 115 5.45 10.54 20.08
C GLY A 115 4.42 9.76 19.26
N LEU A 116 3.72 10.43 18.34
CA LEU A 116 2.75 9.78 17.45
C LEU A 116 3.40 8.64 16.63
N LEU A 117 4.59 8.88 16.10
CA LEU A 117 5.30 7.86 15.31
C LEU A 117 5.70 6.65 16.16
N VAL A 118 6.15 6.87 17.41
CA VAL A 118 6.46 5.77 18.33
C VAL A 118 5.21 4.98 18.70
N GLU A 119 4.11 5.65 19.04
CA GLU A 119 2.84 4.99 19.34
C GLU A 119 2.28 4.21 18.13
N LEU A 120 2.37 4.78 16.94
CA LEU A 120 1.97 4.09 15.71
C LEU A 120 2.85 2.86 15.46
N GLU A 121 4.16 2.96 15.69
CA GLU A 121 5.07 1.82 15.57
C GLU A 121 4.69 0.71 16.55
N GLU A 122 4.46 1.04 17.83
CA GLU A 122 4.04 0.09 18.86
C GLU A 122 2.72 -0.60 18.46
N ALA A 123 1.74 0.17 17.98
CA ALA A 123 0.46 -0.39 17.52
C ALA A 123 0.62 -1.30 16.30
N LEU A 124 1.43 -0.93 15.31
CA LEU A 124 1.66 -1.77 14.14
C LEU A 124 2.46 -3.03 14.49
N CYS A 125 3.42 -2.94 15.41
CA CYS A 125 4.15 -4.09 15.92
C CYS A 125 3.22 -5.06 16.65
N GLU A 126 2.30 -4.55 17.48
CA GLU A 126 1.30 -5.39 18.16
C GLU A 126 0.38 -6.10 17.15
N VAL A 127 -0.15 -5.38 16.16
CA VAL A 127 -1.04 -5.93 15.13
C VAL A 127 -0.35 -7.00 14.27
N THR A 128 0.96 -6.88 14.06
CA THR A 128 1.72 -7.77 13.17
C THR A 128 2.54 -8.83 13.89
N GLY A 129 2.73 -8.74 15.21
CA GLY A 129 3.63 -9.59 15.97
C GLY A 129 5.12 -9.29 15.71
N MET A 130 5.45 -8.10 15.19
CA MET A 130 6.81 -7.69 14.87
C MET A 130 7.48 -6.94 16.02
N ALA A 131 8.81 -6.76 15.94
CA ALA A 131 9.61 -6.16 17.01
C ALA A 131 9.86 -4.65 16.84
N ALA A 132 9.90 -4.17 15.61
CA ALA A 132 10.10 -2.75 15.29
C ALA A 132 9.70 -2.45 13.84
N ALA A 133 9.48 -1.17 13.51
CA ALA A 133 9.11 -0.76 12.16
C ALA A 133 9.82 0.53 11.71
N THR A 134 9.82 0.76 10.39
CA THR A 134 10.19 2.02 9.76
C THR A 134 9.02 2.58 8.97
N PHE A 135 8.87 3.90 8.94
CA PHE A 135 7.85 4.61 8.17
C PHE A 135 8.40 5.27 6.89
N GLN A 136 9.69 5.10 6.60
CA GLN A 136 10.30 5.77 5.46
C GLN A 136 9.69 5.40 4.11
N PRO A 137 9.32 4.12 3.83
CA PRO A 137 8.71 3.78 2.56
C PRO A 137 7.37 4.48 2.34
N ALA A 138 7.25 5.20 1.22
CA ALA A 138 6.08 6.02 0.92
C ALA A 138 4.88 5.23 0.36
N ALA A 139 5.10 3.98 -0.06
CA ALA A 139 4.06 3.10 -0.61
C ALA A 139 4.51 1.63 -0.53
N GLY A 140 3.61 0.70 -0.92
CA GLY A 140 3.86 -0.75 -0.89
C GLY A 140 5.12 -1.17 -1.64
N ALA A 141 5.26 -0.77 -2.91
CA ALA A 141 6.43 -1.12 -3.72
C ALA A 141 7.77 -0.61 -3.11
N ALA A 142 7.75 0.57 -2.46
CA ALA A 142 8.91 1.05 -1.71
C ALA A 142 9.16 0.20 -0.45
N GLY A 143 8.10 -0.31 0.19
CA GLY A 143 8.16 -1.27 1.29
C GLY A 143 8.73 -2.61 0.84
N GLU A 144 8.30 -3.12 -0.32
CA GLU A 144 8.84 -4.35 -0.92
C GLU A 144 10.35 -4.23 -1.13
N LEU A 145 10.80 -3.18 -1.81
CA LEU A 145 12.22 -2.95 -2.04
C LEU A 145 12.99 -2.82 -0.71
N THR A 146 12.44 -2.09 0.26
CA THR A 146 13.06 -1.94 1.58
C THR A 146 13.26 -3.28 2.27
N GLY A 147 12.24 -4.16 2.24
CA GLY A 147 12.34 -5.49 2.82
C GLY A 147 13.41 -6.36 2.14
N LEU A 148 13.54 -6.28 0.82
CA LEU A 148 14.58 -6.97 0.07
C LEU A 148 16.00 -6.44 0.38
N LEU A 149 16.14 -5.13 0.58
CA LEU A 149 17.41 -4.54 1.04
C LEU A 149 17.77 -4.96 2.46
N LEU A 150 16.78 -5.09 3.35
CA LEU A 150 16.97 -5.61 4.71
C LEU A 150 17.40 -7.09 4.66
N MET A 151 16.74 -7.91 3.82
CA MET A 151 17.11 -9.31 3.60
C MET A 151 18.56 -9.44 3.12
N ARG A 152 18.98 -8.60 2.18
CA ARG A 152 20.36 -8.56 1.70
C ARG A 152 21.34 -8.20 2.81
N ALA A 153 21.09 -7.09 3.51
CA ALA A 153 21.97 -6.62 4.59
C ALA A 153 22.10 -7.66 5.70
N TYR A 154 21.04 -8.41 6.00
CA TYR A 154 21.07 -9.50 6.95
C TYR A 154 22.00 -10.62 6.50
N HIS A 155 21.86 -11.13 5.27
CA HIS A 155 22.69 -12.20 4.74
C HIS A 155 24.16 -11.78 4.59
N ASP A 156 24.41 -10.55 4.07
CA ASP A 156 25.76 -10.00 3.94
C ASP A 156 26.47 -9.92 5.31
N ALA A 157 25.74 -9.52 6.36
CA ALA A 157 26.27 -9.44 7.72
C ALA A 157 26.61 -10.82 8.33
N HIS A 158 26.05 -11.90 7.78
CA HIS A 158 26.38 -13.28 8.14
C HIS A 158 27.39 -13.93 7.18
N GLY A 159 27.93 -13.16 6.22
CA GLY A 159 28.91 -13.67 5.23
C GLY A 159 28.28 -14.54 4.14
N GLU A 160 26.99 -14.43 3.92
CA GLU A 160 26.25 -15.24 2.96
C GLU A 160 25.86 -14.43 1.72
N GLN A 161 26.19 -14.93 0.53
CA GLN A 161 25.81 -14.34 -0.74
C GLN A 161 24.69 -15.16 -1.39
N ARG A 162 23.47 -14.88 -1.00
CA ARG A 162 22.27 -15.53 -1.53
C ARG A 162 21.69 -14.74 -2.69
N ARG A 163 21.29 -15.41 -3.76
CA ARG A 163 20.94 -14.75 -5.04
C ARG A 163 19.47 -14.84 -5.39
N ARG A 164 18.72 -15.78 -4.81
CA ARG A 164 17.37 -16.11 -5.25
C ARG A 164 16.32 -15.74 -4.21
N VAL A 165 15.19 -15.20 -4.70
CA VAL A 165 13.99 -14.98 -3.90
C VAL A 165 12.83 -15.73 -4.56
N ILE A 166 12.13 -16.53 -3.78
CA ILE A 166 10.99 -17.32 -4.21
C ILE A 166 9.72 -16.46 -4.13
N ILE A 167 8.86 -16.56 -5.15
CA ILE A 167 7.51 -15.97 -5.16
C ILE A 167 6.50 -17.01 -5.66
N PRO A 168 5.25 -17.04 -5.15
CA PRO A 168 4.17 -17.84 -5.76
C PRO A 168 3.73 -17.24 -7.11
N ASP A 169 3.15 -18.06 -7.96
CA ASP A 169 2.54 -17.62 -9.23
C ASP A 169 1.29 -16.75 -9.02
N THR A 170 0.70 -16.75 -7.83
CA THR A 170 -0.36 -15.84 -7.38
C THR A 170 0.16 -14.49 -6.91
N ALA A 171 1.47 -14.25 -6.88
CA ALA A 171 2.03 -13.00 -6.38
C ALA A 171 1.55 -11.78 -7.19
N HIS A 172 1.45 -10.64 -6.51
CA HIS A 172 1.19 -9.37 -7.19
C HIS A 172 2.33 -9.03 -8.16
N GLY A 173 2.01 -8.42 -9.31
CA GLY A 173 2.99 -8.11 -10.35
C GLY A 173 4.15 -7.20 -9.91
N THR A 174 4.03 -6.47 -8.80
CA THR A 174 5.13 -5.68 -8.23
C THR A 174 6.17 -6.53 -7.51
N ASN A 175 5.81 -7.70 -6.99
CA ASN A 175 6.75 -8.54 -6.24
C ASN A 175 7.95 -8.99 -7.11
N PRO A 176 7.76 -9.61 -8.30
CA PRO A 176 8.90 -9.97 -9.16
C PRO A 176 9.71 -8.75 -9.62
N ALA A 177 9.07 -7.62 -9.86
CA ALA A 177 9.75 -6.38 -10.23
C ALA A 177 10.64 -5.87 -9.08
N SER A 178 10.13 -5.87 -7.85
CA SER A 178 10.88 -5.48 -6.65
C SER A 178 12.04 -6.42 -6.38
N VAL A 179 11.85 -7.75 -6.55
CA VAL A 179 12.91 -8.76 -6.41
C VAL A 179 14.06 -8.47 -7.39
N THR A 180 13.74 -8.22 -8.66
CA THR A 180 14.74 -7.89 -9.69
C THR A 180 15.43 -6.56 -9.37
N LEU A 181 14.70 -5.53 -8.97
CA LEU A 181 15.24 -4.22 -8.57
C LEU A 181 16.16 -4.35 -7.34
N GLY A 182 15.82 -5.24 -6.40
CA GLY A 182 16.63 -5.60 -5.26
C GLY A 182 17.90 -6.37 -5.63
N GLY A 183 18.10 -6.71 -6.92
CA GLY A 183 19.28 -7.42 -7.43
C GLY A 183 19.26 -8.92 -7.12
N TYR A 184 18.07 -9.50 -6.96
CA TYR A 184 17.86 -10.94 -6.81
C TYR A 184 17.28 -11.56 -8.08
N GLU A 185 17.49 -12.87 -8.23
CA GLU A 185 16.85 -13.70 -9.22
C GLU A 185 15.49 -14.19 -8.70
N VAL A 186 14.46 -14.07 -9.54
CA VAL A 186 13.11 -14.54 -9.21
C VAL A 186 12.98 -16.03 -9.47
N VAL A 187 12.51 -16.79 -8.48
CA VAL A 187 12.10 -18.19 -8.63
C VAL A 187 10.61 -18.29 -8.37
N THR A 188 9.83 -18.67 -9.37
CA THR A 188 8.38 -18.81 -9.23
C THR A 188 8.01 -20.22 -8.85
N VAL A 189 7.13 -20.36 -7.83
CA VAL A 189 6.56 -21.64 -7.40
C VAL A 189 5.08 -21.67 -7.79
N PRO A 190 4.63 -22.72 -8.50
CA PRO A 190 3.23 -22.84 -8.89
C PRO A 190 2.34 -23.14 -7.69
N SER A 191 1.09 -22.68 -7.78
CA SER A 191 0.03 -23.03 -6.86
C SER A 191 -0.43 -24.47 -7.07
N ASP A 192 -0.96 -25.07 -6.03
CA ASP A 192 -1.64 -26.37 -6.07
C ASP A 192 -3.08 -26.24 -6.58
N GLU A 193 -3.79 -27.36 -6.67
CA GLU A 193 -5.19 -27.41 -7.11
C GLU A 193 -6.16 -26.63 -6.20
N ARG A 194 -5.73 -26.30 -4.96
CA ARG A 194 -6.48 -25.53 -3.99
C ARG A 194 -6.21 -24.01 -4.08
N GLY A 195 -5.28 -23.61 -4.95
CA GLY A 195 -4.86 -22.23 -5.14
C GLY A 195 -3.91 -21.71 -4.04
N CYS A 196 -3.23 -22.62 -3.34
CA CYS A 196 -2.21 -22.33 -2.32
C CYS A 196 -0.83 -22.74 -2.83
N VAL A 197 0.22 -22.34 -2.12
CA VAL A 197 1.61 -22.71 -2.49
C VAL A 197 1.77 -24.22 -2.55
N GLY A 198 2.27 -24.74 -3.66
CA GLY A 198 2.57 -26.15 -3.85
C GLY A 198 3.80 -26.57 -3.03
N MET A 199 3.61 -27.21 -1.86
CA MET A 199 4.72 -27.57 -0.96
C MET A 199 5.78 -28.50 -1.61
N ALA A 200 5.35 -29.40 -2.48
CA ALA A 200 6.30 -30.28 -3.20
C ALA A 200 7.19 -29.47 -4.14
N GLU A 201 6.62 -28.49 -4.83
CA GLU A 201 7.35 -27.60 -5.74
C GLU A 201 8.23 -26.63 -4.97
N LEU A 202 7.75 -26.09 -3.84
CA LEU A 202 8.55 -25.23 -2.97
C LEU A 202 9.81 -25.97 -2.50
N ARG A 203 9.69 -27.19 -1.99
CA ARG A 203 10.84 -28.00 -1.51
C ARG A 203 11.85 -28.33 -2.59
N ARG A 204 11.46 -28.38 -3.86
CA ARG A 204 12.40 -28.63 -4.98
C ARG A 204 13.33 -27.45 -5.27
N VAL A 205 12.89 -26.23 -4.98
CA VAL A 205 13.64 -25.01 -5.28
C VAL A 205 14.37 -24.43 -4.07
N LEU A 206 14.06 -24.95 -2.86
CA LEU A 206 14.72 -24.54 -1.62
C LEU A 206 16.13 -25.11 -1.53
N ASP A 207 17.11 -24.22 -1.39
CA ASP A 207 18.49 -24.53 -1.06
C ASP A 207 19.17 -23.30 -0.42
N ARG A 208 20.47 -23.41 -0.15
CA ARG A 208 21.27 -22.38 0.52
C ARG A 208 21.48 -21.09 -0.30
N ASP A 209 21.14 -21.08 -1.59
CA ASP A 209 21.21 -19.87 -2.43
C ASP A 209 19.92 -19.02 -2.35
N VAL A 210 18.89 -19.56 -1.69
CA VAL A 210 17.62 -18.84 -1.46
C VAL A 210 17.80 -17.85 -0.33
N ALA A 211 17.66 -16.55 -0.64
CA ALA A 211 17.68 -15.47 0.34
C ALA A 211 16.38 -15.41 1.16
N GLY A 212 15.28 -15.74 0.52
CA GLY A 212 13.98 -15.80 1.18
C GLY A 212 12.84 -16.05 0.21
N MET A 213 11.62 -15.96 0.74
CA MET A 213 10.37 -16.08 -0.01
C MET A 213 9.47 -14.87 0.27
N MET A 214 8.91 -14.27 -0.78
CA MET A 214 7.87 -13.23 -0.66
C MET A 214 6.50 -13.87 -0.85
N LEU A 215 5.60 -13.65 0.10
CA LEU A 215 4.28 -14.25 0.13
C LEU A 215 3.24 -13.23 0.59
N THR A 216 2.09 -13.21 -0.08
CA THR A 216 0.89 -12.50 0.37
C THR A 216 -0.03 -13.51 1.07
N ASN A 217 -0.48 -13.23 2.27
CA ASN A 217 -1.45 -14.09 2.97
C ASN A 217 -2.54 -13.25 3.67
N PRO A 218 -3.82 -13.33 3.23
CA PRO A 218 -4.35 -14.15 2.13
C PRO A 218 -3.75 -13.79 0.77
N ASN A 219 -3.66 -14.77 -0.12
CA ASN A 219 -3.10 -14.58 -1.45
C ASN A 219 -4.06 -13.80 -2.38
N THR A 220 -3.66 -13.53 -3.62
CA THR A 220 -4.45 -12.74 -4.58
C THR A 220 -5.68 -13.47 -5.13
N LEU A 221 -5.88 -14.72 -4.79
CA LEU A 221 -7.13 -15.45 -5.02
C LEU A 221 -8.14 -15.24 -3.88
N GLY A 222 -7.77 -14.50 -2.84
CA GLY A 222 -8.53 -14.32 -1.61
C GLY A 222 -8.48 -15.53 -0.67
N LEU A 223 -7.49 -16.42 -0.83
CA LEU A 223 -7.37 -17.66 -0.08
C LEU A 223 -6.27 -17.55 0.99
N PHE A 224 -6.56 -18.06 2.18
CA PHE A 224 -5.56 -18.15 3.23
C PHE A 224 -4.61 -19.33 2.95
N GLU A 225 -3.31 -19.11 3.09
CA GLU A 225 -2.27 -20.14 2.99
C GLU A 225 -2.28 -20.98 4.27
N GLU A 226 -3.07 -22.05 4.25
CA GLU A 226 -3.26 -22.93 5.43
C GLU A 226 -1.97 -23.61 5.88
N GLY A 227 -1.02 -23.84 4.95
CA GLY A 227 0.28 -24.45 5.21
C GLY A 227 1.38 -23.46 5.61
N ILE A 228 1.03 -22.24 6.05
CA ILE A 228 2.01 -21.16 6.26
C ILE A 228 3.12 -21.54 7.27
N GLU A 229 2.79 -22.27 8.33
CA GLU A 229 3.79 -22.71 9.32
C GLU A 229 4.80 -23.69 8.70
N GLU A 230 4.34 -24.60 7.82
CA GLU A 230 5.20 -25.53 7.09
C GLU A 230 6.08 -24.81 6.05
N ILE A 231 5.52 -23.80 5.38
CA ILE A 231 6.24 -22.92 4.45
C ILE A 231 7.35 -22.19 5.22
N ALA A 232 7.00 -21.56 6.35
CA ALA A 232 7.95 -20.82 7.17
C ALA A 232 9.11 -21.73 7.65
N ALA A 233 8.78 -22.89 8.20
CA ALA A 233 9.78 -23.86 8.64
C ALA A 233 10.72 -24.27 7.48
N ALA A 234 10.16 -24.59 6.30
CA ALA A 234 10.95 -25.02 5.15
C ALA A 234 11.89 -23.91 4.62
N VAL A 235 11.46 -22.65 4.63
CA VAL A 235 12.29 -21.50 4.23
C VAL A 235 13.40 -21.25 5.27
N HIS A 236 13.08 -21.32 6.56
CA HIS A 236 14.03 -21.11 7.64
C HIS A 236 15.05 -22.26 7.73
N ASP A 237 14.68 -23.50 7.44
CA ASP A 237 15.60 -24.67 7.44
C ASP A 237 16.77 -24.49 6.48
N VAL A 238 16.58 -23.77 5.38
CA VAL A 238 17.68 -23.42 4.45
C VAL A 238 18.36 -22.08 4.81
N GLY A 239 17.93 -21.43 5.90
CA GLY A 239 18.42 -20.12 6.38
C GLY A 239 17.87 -18.93 5.59
N GLY A 240 16.81 -19.10 4.79
CA GLY A 240 16.11 -18.01 4.12
C GLY A 240 15.22 -17.22 5.08
N LEU A 241 14.79 -16.02 4.67
CA LEU A 241 13.86 -15.17 5.41
C LEU A 241 12.47 -15.19 4.75
N LEU A 242 11.42 -15.15 5.55
CA LEU A 242 10.05 -15.10 5.06
C LEU A 242 9.52 -13.67 5.09
N TYR A 243 9.11 -13.18 3.93
CA TYR A 243 8.59 -11.83 3.73
C TYR A 243 7.08 -11.83 3.49
N TYR A 244 6.35 -11.04 4.27
CA TYR A 244 4.91 -10.85 4.14
C TYR A 244 4.58 -9.59 3.33
N ASP A 245 3.91 -9.78 2.20
CA ASP A 245 3.24 -8.68 1.50
C ASP A 245 1.92 -8.38 2.21
N GLY A 246 1.90 -7.26 2.95
CA GLY A 246 0.78 -6.86 3.78
C GLY A 246 -0.36 -6.15 3.05
N ALA A 247 -0.45 -6.28 1.73
CA ALA A 247 -1.54 -5.70 0.95
C ALA A 247 -2.92 -6.15 1.44
N ASN A 248 -3.02 -7.39 1.90
CA ASN A 248 -4.26 -8.07 2.30
C ASN A 248 -4.43 -8.20 3.82
N LEU A 249 -3.67 -7.45 4.62
CA LEU A 249 -3.73 -7.51 6.08
C LEU A 249 -5.12 -7.22 6.65
N ASN A 250 -5.94 -6.43 5.96
CA ASN A 250 -7.32 -6.12 6.37
C ASN A 250 -8.22 -7.36 6.53
N ALA A 251 -7.83 -8.51 5.98
CA ALA A 251 -8.57 -9.76 6.13
C ALA A 251 -8.30 -10.50 7.45
N ILE A 252 -7.23 -10.15 8.17
CA ILE A 252 -6.74 -10.92 9.32
C ILE A 252 -6.47 -10.09 10.57
N LEU A 253 -6.76 -8.78 10.55
CA LEU A 253 -6.58 -7.89 11.70
C LEU A 253 -7.28 -8.43 12.95
N GLY A 254 -6.55 -8.52 14.07
CA GLY A 254 -7.08 -8.97 15.35
C GLY A 254 -7.46 -10.45 15.38
N VAL A 255 -7.15 -11.23 14.34
CA VAL A 255 -7.41 -12.67 14.22
C VAL A 255 -6.10 -13.45 14.27
N VAL A 256 -5.15 -13.14 13.39
CA VAL A 256 -3.80 -13.72 13.38
C VAL A 256 -2.77 -12.63 13.07
N ARG A 257 -1.54 -12.82 13.55
CA ARG A 257 -0.45 -11.88 13.34
C ARG A 257 0.62 -12.52 12.44
N PRO A 258 1.12 -11.81 11.42
CA PRO A 258 2.17 -12.35 10.54
C PRO A 258 3.40 -12.90 11.28
N GLY A 259 3.87 -12.20 12.32
CA GLY A 259 5.00 -12.66 13.12
C GLY A 259 4.79 -14.02 13.78
N ASP A 260 3.57 -14.31 14.23
CA ASP A 260 3.23 -15.60 14.85
C ASP A 260 3.16 -16.73 13.82
N MET A 261 2.97 -16.38 12.53
CA MET A 261 3.02 -17.35 11.41
C MET A 261 4.45 -17.60 10.88
N GLY A 262 5.47 -16.96 11.48
CA GLY A 262 6.88 -17.15 11.10
C GLY A 262 7.41 -16.14 10.07
N PHE A 263 6.71 -15.04 9.79
CA PHE A 263 7.26 -14.01 8.93
C PHE A 263 8.32 -13.16 9.64
N ASP A 264 9.42 -12.86 8.94
CA ASP A 264 10.56 -12.08 9.44
C ASP A 264 10.43 -10.59 9.09
N ILE A 265 9.85 -10.31 7.93
CA ILE A 265 9.67 -8.97 7.37
C ILE A 265 8.22 -8.82 6.93
N VAL A 266 7.60 -7.71 7.28
CA VAL A 266 6.21 -7.38 6.91
C VAL A 266 6.18 -5.98 6.35
N HIS A 267 5.76 -5.77 5.10
CA HIS A 267 5.35 -4.43 4.70
C HIS A 267 3.85 -4.25 4.87
N LEU A 268 3.44 -3.03 5.14
CA LEU A 268 2.05 -2.66 5.36
C LEU A 268 1.61 -1.62 4.33
N ASN A 269 0.36 -1.71 3.90
CA ASN A 269 -0.26 -0.69 3.07
C ASN A 269 -1.29 0.05 3.92
N LEU A 270 -0.89 1.17 4.56
CA LEU A 270 -1.81 1.92 5.42
C LEU A 270 -3.00 2.48 4.64
N HIS A 271 -2.82 2.74 3.36
CA HIS A 271 -3.87 3.19 2.45
C HIS A 271 -4.83 2.07 2.00
N LYS A 272 -4.55 0.80 2.32
CA LYS A 272 -5.46 -0.34 2.09
C LYS A 272 -6.15 -0.77 3.37
N THR A 273 -5.38 -1.01 4.43
CA THR A 273 -5.87 -1.60 5.69
C THR A 273 -6.36 -0.56 6.69
N PHE A 274 -5.75 0.62 6.72
CA PHE A 274 -6.05 1.69 7.68
C PHE A 274 -6.50 2.96 6.94
N ALA A 275 -7.41 3.73 7.51
CA ALA A 275 -8.16 4.83 6.90
C ALA A 275 -7.34 5.96 6.25
N THR A 276 -6.52 5.64 5.28
CA THR A 276 -5.80 6.61 4.46
C THR A 276 -6.40 6.63 3.06
N PRO A 277 -7.08 7.69 2.65
CA PRO A 277 -7.57 7.82 1.28
C PRO A 277 -6.39 8.07 0.35
N HIS A 278 -6.21 7.22 -0.66
CA HIS A 278 -5.16 7.40 -1.67
C HIS A 278 -5.69 7.89 -3.03
N GLY A 279 -7.01 8.01 -3.18
CA GLY A 279 -7.63 8.64 -4.35
C GLY A 279 -7.29 8.01 -5.70
N GLY A 280 -7.01 6.69 -5.74
CA GLY A 280 -6.63 6.01 -6.99
C GLY A 280 -5.23 6.38 -7.48
N GLY A 281 -4.28 6.60 -6.59
CA GLY A 281 -2.89 6.93 -6.91
C GLY A 281 -2.33 8.14 -6.15
N GLY A 282 -3.06 8.60 -5.15
CA GLY A 282 -2.61 9.65 -4.24
C GLY A 282 -1.65 9.13 -3.16
N PRO A 283 -1.36 9.93 -2.12
CA PRO A 283 -0.38 9.59 -1.10
C PRO A 283 -0.80 8.34 -0.32
N GLY A 284 0.09 7.35 -0.31
CA GLY A 284 -0.02 6.15 0.50
C GLY A 284 0.98 6.15 1.65
N ALA A 285 1.17 4.99 2.28
CA ALA A 285 2.28 4.72 3.18
C ALA A 285 2.55 3.21 3.18
N GLY A 286 3.83 2.86 3.21
CA GLY A 286 4.31 1.48 3.14
C GLY A 286 5.28 1.13 4.27
N PRO A 287 4.90 1.27 5.56
CA PRO A 287 5.77 0.88 6.67
C PRO A 287 6.27 -0.56 6.51
N VAL A 288 7.50 -0.78 6.97
CA VAL A 288 8.10 -2.12 7.03
C VAL A 288 8.40 -2.43 8.48
N ALA A 289 7.78 -3.50 8.97
CA ALA A 289 8.01 -4.05 10.29
C ALA A 289 8.86 -5.33 10.19
N VAL A 290 9.66 -5.60 11.22
CA VAL A 290 10.61 -6.71 11.20
C VAL A 290 10.66 -7.46 12.52
N CYS A 291 11.07 -8.75 12.47
CA CYS A 291 11.39 -9.55 13.64
C CYS A 291 12.63 -9.00 14.38
N ARG A 292 12.88 -9.50 15.59
CA ARG A 292 13.99 -9.05 16.46
C ARG A 292 15.37 -9.09 15.78
N ALA A 293 15.61 -10.09 14.96
CA ALA A 293 16.92 -10.29 14.31
C ALA A 293 17.26 -9.18 13.29
N LEU A 294 16.26 -8.50 12.76
CA LEU A 294 16.41 -7.48 11.71
C LEU A 294 16.34 -6.03 12.21
N VAL A 295 16.07 -5.81 13.49
CA VAL A 295 15.89 -4.44 14.06
C VAL A 295 17.10 -3.55 13.81
N ASP A 296 18.31 -4.08 13.97
CA ASP A 296 19.56 -3.34 13.79
C ASP A 296 19.80 -2.87 12.35
N PHE A 297 19.15 -3.49 11.38
CA PHE A 297 19.30 -3.16 9.95
C PHE A 297 18.27 -2.13 9.45
N LEU A 298 17.23 -1.83 10.23
CA LEU A 298 16.16 -0.92 9.79
C LEU A 298 16.70 0.41 9.26
N PRO A 299 16.04 1.00 8.25
CA PRO A 299 16.35 2.35 7.78
C PRO A 299 16.39 3.36 8.92
N GLY A 300 17.46 4.14 8.97
CA GLY A 300 17.64 5.18 9.97
C GLY A 300 17.62 6.59 9.37
N PRO A 301 17.41 7.63 10.19
CA PRO A 301 17.01 7.56 11.59
C PRO A 301 15.54 7.16 11.77
N ARG A 302 15.20 6.61 12.94
CA ARG A 302 13.84 6.30 13.37
C ARG A 302 13.52 6.95 14.71
N PRO A 303 12.25 7.26 15.02
CA PRO A 303 11.88 7.84 16.30
C PRO A 303 12.00 6.79 17.40
N VAL A 304 12.53 7.20 18.57
CA VAL A 304 12.67 6.35 19.75
C VAL A 304 12.37 7.14 21.01
N ARG A 305 12.01 6.45 22.10
CA ARG A 305 11.94 7.06 23.44
C ARG A 305 13.35 7.33 23.94
N ALA A 306 13.62 8.57 24.36
CA ALA A 306 14.95 9.02 24.83
C ALA A 306 15.24 8.68 26.31
N GLY A 307 14.31 8.02 26.99
CA GLY A 307 14.40 7.62 28.40
C GLY A 307 13.04 7.64 29.10
N PRO A 308 12.94 7.02 30.31
CA PRO A 308 11.69 7.04 31.04
C PRO A 308 11.39 8.47 31.53
N GLY A 309 10.35 9.06 31.01
CA GLY A 309 9.73 10.25 31.61
C GLY A 309 9.10 9.86 32.96
N GLY A 310 9.42 10.59 34.01
CA GLY A 310 8.95 10.29 35.37
C GLY A 310 7.46 10.57 35.61
N SER A 311 6.71 11.04 34.63
CA SER A 311 5.28 11.35 34.71
C SER A 311 4.58 11.10 33.37
N PRO A 312 3.29 10.76 33.33
CA PRO A 312 2.53 10.69 32.09
C PRO A 312 2.67 12.01 31.31
N GLY A 313 3.09 11.92 30.04
CA GLY A 313 3.29 13.09 29.17
C GLY A 313 4.68 13.74 29.27
N SER A 314 5.61 13.23 30.10
CA SER A 314 7.00 13.72 30.19
C SER A 314 8.00 12.92 29.34
N ASP A 315 7.54 11.93 28.57
CA ASP A 315 8.39 11.17 27.67
C ASP A 315 9.05 12.13 26.67
N ARG A 316 10.35 11.97 26.50
CA ARG A 316 11.10 12.62 25.44
C ARG A 316 11.37 11.64 24.32
N TYR A 317 11.26 12.12 23.10
CA TYR A 317 11.51 11.36 21.89
C TYR A 317 12.67 11.97 21.12
N CYS A 318 13.47 11.13 20.47
CA CYS A 318 14.58 11.57 19.62
C CYS A 318 14.69 10.68 18.39
N TRP A 319 15.52 11.12 17.44
CA TRP A 319 15.90 10.32 16.29
C TRP A 319 17.13 9.47 16.61
N ALA A 320 17.05 8.17 16.36
CA ALA A 320 18.19 7.26 16.50
C ALA A 320 18.40 6.43 15.22
N THR A 321 19.65 6.22 14.86
CA THR A 321 20.00 5.35 13.72
C THR A 321 20.42 3.99 14.27
N PRO A 322 19.80 2.88 13.78
CA PRO A 322 20.21 1.55 14.17
C PRO A 322 21.68 1.26 13.78
N PRO A 323 22.39 0.43 14.53
CA PRO A 323 23.87 0.28 14.39
C PRO A 323 24.30 -0.33 13.06
N ARG A 324 23.45 -1.14 12.42
CA ARG A 324 23.68 -1.78 11.11
C ARG A 324 22.72 -1.27 10.03
N SER A 325 22.15 -0.07 10.25
CA SER A 325 21.14 0.48 9.36
C SER A 325 21.55 0.45 7.90
N ILE A 326 20.63 0.04 7.02
CA ILE A 326 20.80 0.15 5.55
C ILE A 326 20.81 1.60 5.05
N GLY A 327 20.74 2.57 5.95
CA GLY A 327 20.68 3.99 5.59
C GLY A 327 19.25 4.48 5.34
N ARG A 328 19.10 5.56 4.59
CA ARG A 328 17.79 6.10 4.22
C ARG A 328 17.29 5.47 2.92
N VAL A 329 16.06 5.03 2.90
CA VAL A 329 15.38 4.53 1.70
C VAL A 329 14.45 5.58 1.07
N HIS A 330 14.21 6.69 1.79
CA HIS A 330 13.42 7.82 1.33
C HIS A 330 13.90 9.12 1.98
N SER A 331 13.65 10.28 1.33
CA SER A 331 14.06 11.60 1.87
C SER A 331 13.38 11.97 3.18
N TRP A 332 12.16 11.49 3.39
CA TRP A 332 11.31 11.76 4.56
C TRP A 332 10.87 10.46 5.24
N HIS A 333 10.19 10.58 6.37
CA HIS A 333 9.62 9.44 7.11
C HIS A 333 8.21 9.10 6.60
N GLY A 334 8.09 8.80 5.30
CA GLY A 334 6.82 8.55 4.63
C GLY A 334 5.95 9.80 4.49
N ASN A 335 4.68 9.60 4.19
CA ASN A 335 3.67 10.65 4.10
C ASN A 335 3.06 10.91 5.48
N ALA A 336 3.56 11.93 6.20
CA ALA A 336 3.24 12.17 7.61
C ALA A 336 1.74 12.17 7.91
N LEU A 337 0.93 12.91 7.14
CA LEU A 337 -0.53 12.96 7.37
C LEU A 337 -1.24 11.64 7.05
N ALA A 338 -0.66 10.76 6.23
CA ALA A 338 -1.16 9.40 6.06
C ALA A 338 -0.91 8.56 7.33
N LEU A 339 0.25 8.74 7.97
CA LEU A 339 0.57 8.10 9.24
C LEU A 339 -0.36 8.57 10.36
N ALA A 340 -0.64 9.88 10.43
CA ALA A 340 -1.56 10.45 11.42
C ALA A 340 -2.99 9.90 11.25
N ARG A 341 -3.48 9.72 10.02
CA ARG A 341 -4.77 9.10 9.75
C ARG A 341 -4.82 7.65 10.21
N ALA A 342 -3.79 6.86 9.91
CA ALA A 342 -3.71 5.46 10.32
C ALA A 342 -3.67 5.34 11.85
N TRP A 343 -2.88 6.17 12.52
CA TRP A 343 -2.85 6.23 14.00
C TRP A 343 -4.22 6.55 14.58
N SER A 344 -4.89 7.59 14.06
CA SER A 344 -6.25 7.96 14.49
C SER A 344 -7.27 6.84 14.26
N TYR A 345 -7.14 6.11 13.14
CA TYR A 345 -8.01 4.97 12.81
C TYR A 345 -7.85 3.82 13.80
N ILE A 346 -6.60 3.48 14.16
CA ILE A 346 -6.31 2.43 15.14
C ILE A 346 -6.88 2.82 16.50
N LEU A 347 -6.67 4.06 16.94
CA LEU A 347 -7.22 4.56 18.22
C LEU A 347 -8.75 4.56 18.24
N ALA A 348 -9.38 4.98 17.14
CA ALA A 348 -10.84 5.04 17.06
C ALA A 348 -11.53 3.66 17.08
N ASN A 349 -10.87 2.64 16.55
CA ASN A 349 -11.42 1.28 16.50
C ASN A 349 -11.03 0.43 17.72
N GLY A 350 -9.80 0.61 18.23
CA GLY A 350 -9.22 -0.30 19.20
C GLY A 350 -9.06 -1.73 18.64
N GLY A 351 -8.60 -2.65 19.45
CA GLY A 351 -8.36 -4.04 19.03
C GLY A 351 -9.64 -4.75 18.57
N ASP A 352 -10.72 -4.61 19.32
CA ASP A 352 -12.01 -5.24 19.00
C ASP A 352 -12.63 -4.69 17.71
N GLY A 353 -12.52 -3.37 17.50
CA GLY A 353 -12.99 -2.74 16.26
C GLY A 353 -12.20 -3.18 15.04
N LEU A 354 -10.87 -3.28 15.13
CA LEU A 354 -10.04 -3.80 14.06
C LEU A 354 -10.38 -5.23 13.67
N ARG A 355 -10.64 -6.09 14.67
CA ARG A 355 -11.14 -7.45 14.43
C ARG A 355 -12.48 -7.45 13.73
N THR A 356 -13.42 -6.62 14.18
CA THR A 356 -14.75 -6.49 13.57
C THR A 356 -14.67 -6.08 12.10
N VAL A 357 -13.71 -5.20 11.74
CA VAL A 357 -13.46 -4.81 10.34
C VAL A 357 -13.07 -6.03 9.50
N SER A 358 -12.16 -6.88 9.98
CA SER A 358 -11.75 -8.10 9.28
C SER A 358 -12.90 -9.09 9.14
N ASP A 359 -13.62 -9.36 10.23
CA ASP A 359 -14.77 -10.27 10.23
C ASP A 359 -15.84 -9.82 9.21
N ALA A 360 -16.13 -8.51 9.16
CA ALA A 360 -17.09 -7.95 8.22
C ALA A 360 -16.61 -8.06 6.76
N ALA A 361 -15.33 -7.81 6.51
CA ALA A 361 -14.74 -7.93 5.16
C ALA A 361 -14.86 -9.36 4.64
N VAL A 362 -14.49 -10.35 5.47
CA VAL A 362 -14.57 -11.79 5.13
C VAL A 362 -16.03 -12.23 4.92
N LEU A 363 -16.93 -11.78 5.79
CA LEU A 363 -18.37 -12.09 5.66
C LEU A 363 -18.94 -11.54 4.34
N ASN A 364 -18.65 -10.27 4.01
CA ASN A 364 -19.16 -9.62 2.81
C ASN A 364 -18.65 -10.31 1.54
N ALA A 365 -17.36 -10.64 1.47
CA ALA A 365 -16.78 -11.34 0.32
C ALA A 365 -17.42 -12.71 0.11
N ASN A 366 -17.60 -13.52 1.16
CA ASN A 366 -18.24 -14.83 1.08
C ASN A 366 -19.72 -14.75 0.73
N TRP A 367 -20.44 -13.73 1.25
CA TRP A 367 -21.82 -13.50 0.89
C TRP A 367 -21.95 -13.20 -0.61
N LEU A 368 -21.12 -12.28 -1.12
CA LEU A 368 -21.14 -11.90 -2.54
C LEU A 368 -20.73 -13.07 -3.44
N ARG A 369 -19.67 -13.80 -3.09
CA ARG A 369 -19.23 -15.01 -3.80
C ARG A 369 -20.39 -16.00 -3.97
N LYS A 370 -21.12 -16.29 -2.89
CA LYS A 370 -22.28 -17.18 -2.95
C LYS A 370 -23.41 -16.65 -3.84
N ARG A 371 -23.62 -15.33 -3.87
CA ARG A 371 -24.67 -14.72 -4.71
C ARG A 371 -24.31 -14.71 -6.19
N LEU A 372 -23.02 -14.65 -6.51
CA LEU A 372 -22.54 -14.66 -7.89
C LEU A 372 -22.30 -16.08 -8.43
N HIS A 373 -22.24 -17.09 -7.56
CA HIS A 373 -22.13 -18.48 -7.96
C HIS A 373 -23.29 -18.89 -8.90
N GLY A 374 -22.94 -19.54 -10.02
CA GLY A 374 -23.91 -19.92 -11.06
C GLY A 374 -24.15 -18.85 -12.14
N ALA A 375 -23.91 -17.56 -11.83
CA ALA A 375 -23.87 -16.50 -12.85
C ALA A 375 -22.47 -16.35 -13.46
N TYR A 376 -21.44 -16.62 -12.67
CA TYR A 376 -20.03 -16.60 -13.06
C TYR A 376 -19.36 -17.90 -12.63
N ASP A 377 -18.27 -18.26 -13.31
CA ASP A 377 -17.39 -19.33 -12.87
C ASP A 377 -16.63 -18.85 -11.62
N ILE A 378 -16.50 -19.70 -10.60
CA ILE A 378 -15.68 -19.47 -9.42
C ILE A 378 -14.59 -20.55 -9.41
N PRO A 379 -13.39 -20.30 -9.97
CA PRO A 379 -12.37 -21.33 -10.18
C PRO A 379 -11.94 -22.03 -8.88
N PHE A 380 -11.90 -21.27 -7.78
CA PHE A 380 -11.58 -21.79 -6.45
C PHE A 380 -12.80 -21.65 -5.53
N ASP A 381 -13.81 -22.50 -5.72
CA ASP A 381 -15.09 -22.43 -4.98
C ASP A 381 -14.96 -23.01 -3.57
N ARG A 382 -14.26 -22.26 -2.71
CA ARG A 382 -14.09 -22.54 -1.28
C ARG A 382 -14.28 -21.23 -0.50
N PRO A 383 -14.46 -21.27 0.85
CA PRO A 383 -14.52 -20.06 1.63
C PRO A 383 -13.30 -19.16 1.36
N CYS A 384 -13.57 -17.92 1.03
CA CYS A 384 -12.55 -16.92 0.78
C CYS A 384 -12.36 -16.01 2.00
N MET A 385 -11.29 -15.23 2.00
CA MET A 385 -11.06 -14.17 2.96
C MET A 385 -11.80 -12.89 2.53
N HIS A 386 -11.14 -11.77 2.39
CA HIS A 386 -11.74 -10.46 2.10
C HIS A 386 -12.08 -10.20 0.62
N GLU A 387 -11.65 -11.05 -0.27
CA GLU A 387 -11.84 -10.96 -1.72
C GLU A 387 -11.95 -12.36 -2.34
N PHE A 388 -12.39 -12.44 -3.57
CA PHE A 388 -12.42 -13.68 -4.36
C PHE A 388 -12.30 -13.38 -5.85
N VAL A 389 -12.00 -14.40 -6.64
CA VAL A 389 -11.90 -14.28 -8.08
C VAL A 389 -13.06 -15.02 -8.74
N ALA A 390 -13.81 -14.28 -9.55
CA ALA A 390 -14.78 -14.83 -10.49
C ALA A 390 -14.19 -14.83 -11.90
N SER A 391 -14.71 -15.65 -12.80
CA SER A 391 -14.28 -15.72 -14.20
C SER A 391 -15.48 -15.65 -15.14
N THR A 392 -15.27 -15.00 -16.28
CA THR A 392 -16.25 -14.98 -17.38
C THR A 392 -15.91 -15.98 -18.47
N THR A 393 -15.06 -16.97 -18.24
CA THR A 393 -14.61 -17.96 -19.25
C THR A 393 -15.78 -18.68 -19.91
N THR A 394 -16.78 -19.13 -19.14
CA THR A 394 -18.00 -19.74 -19.70
C THR A 394 -18.83 -18.74 -20.51
N LEU A 395 -18.97 -17.50 -20.05
CA LEU A 395 -19.67 -16.45 -20.79
C LEU A 395 -18.94 -16.10 -22.10
N LYS A 396 -17.63 -16.05 -22.10
CA LYS A 396 -16.82 -15.85 -23.31
C LYS A 396 -17.04 -16.97 -24.30
N ARG A 397 -16.99 -18.23 -23.86
CA ARG A 397 -17.17 -19.41 -24.72
C ARG A 397 -18.57 -19.52 -25.28
N THR A 398 -19.62 -19.22 -24.51
CA THR A 398 -21.01 -19.43 -24.88
C THR A 398 -21.68 -18.22 -25.53
N ARG A 399 -21.23 -17.00 -25.20
CA ARG A 399 -21.87 -15.74 -25.61
C ARG A 399 -20.92 -14.72 -26.20
N GLY A 400 -19.61 -14.98 -26.23
CA GLY A 400 -18.59 -14.03 -26.67
C GLY A 400 -18.32 -12.86 -25.69
N LEU A 401 -18.85 -12.94 -24.45
CA LEU A 401 -18.72 -11.86 -23.45
C LEU A 401 -17.46 -12.06 -22.59
N ARG A 402 -16.59 -11.07 -22.60
CA ARG A 402 -15.32 -11.05 -21.84
C ARG A 402 -15.46 -10.33 -20.51
N ALA A 403 -14.48 -10.50 -19.63
CA ALA A 403 -14.40 -9.77 -18.36
C ALA A 403 -14.52 -8.25 -18.55
N LEU A 404 -13.87 -7.69 -19.57
CA LEU A 404 -13.95 -6.26 -19.88
C LEU A 404 -15.37 -5.80 -20.28
N ASP A 405 -16.16 -6.65 -20.93
CA ASP A 405 -17.54 -6.30 -21.31
C ASP A 405 -18.43 -6.22 -20.06
N VAL A 406 -18.23 -7.15 -19.12
CA VAL A 406 -18.90 -7.11 -17.81
C VAL A 406 -18.49 -5.86 -17.04
N ALA A 407 -17.19 -5.54 -17.00
CA ALA A 407 -16.67 -4.35 -16.34
C ALA A 407 -17.31 -3.07 -16.89
N LYS A 408 -17.40 -2.93 -18.21
CA LYS A 408 -18.06 -1.79 -18.86
C LYS A 408 -19.54 -1.71 -18.51
N ARG A 409 -20.23 -2.85 -18.48
CA ARG A 409 -21.63 -2.89 -18.12
C ARG A 409 -21.87 -2.50 -16.66
N LEU A 410 -21.01 -2.91 -15.75
CA LEU A 410 -21.06 -2.47 -14.35
C LEU A 410 -20.94 -0.93 -14.23
N LEU A 411 -20.04 -0.31 -15.00
CA LEU A 411 -19.92 1.15 -15.04
C LEU A 411 -21.20 1.84 -15.53
N GLU A 412 -21.87 1.26 -16.55
CA GLU A 412 -23.16 1.78 -17.04
C GLU A 412 -24.27 1.68 -15.98
N GLU A 413 -24.25 0.62 -15.16
CA GLU A 413 -25.21 0.41 -14.06
C GLU A 413 -24.85 1.22 -12.80
N GLY A 414 -23.78 2.00 -12.84
CA GLY A 414 -23.37 2.89 -11.74
C GLY A 414 -22.46 2.22 -10.70
N PHE A 415 -21.88 1.06 -10.99
CA PHE A 415 -20.89 0.40 -10.15
C PHE A 415 -19.48 0.64 -10.68
N HIS A 416 -18.51 0.81 -9.78
CA HIS A 416 -17.11 0.70 -10.20
C HIS A 416 -16.81 -0.74 -10.62
N ALA A 417 -16.02 -0.90 -11.68
CA ALA A 417 -15.62 -2.22 -12.13
C ALA A 417 -14.63 -2.85 -11.11
N PRO A 418 -14.68 -4.19 -10.93
CA PRO A 418 -13.64 -4.92 -10.22
C PRO A 418 -12.34 -4.91 -11.02
N THR A 419 -11.26 -5.41 -10.43
CA THR A 419 -9.99 -5.63 -11.16
C THR A 419 -10.19 -6.72 -12.20
N VAL A 420 -9.87 -6.41 -13.47
CA VAL A 420 -10.01 -7.34 -14.60
C VAL A 420 -8.67 -7.96 -14.98
N TYR A 421 -8.70 -9.20 -15.47
CA TYR A 421 -7.53 -9.95 -15.97
C TYR A 421 -6.43 -10.16 -14.93
N PHE A 422 -6.79 -10.17 -13.68
CA PHE A 422 -5.89 -10.45 -12.58
C PHE A 422 -6.61 -11.26 -11.49
N PRO A 423 -5.96 -12.24 -10.81
CA PRO A 423 -4.58 -12.70 -11.02
C PRO A 423 -4.42 -13.47 -12.35
N LEU A 424 -3.17 -13.48 -12.89
CA LEU A 424 -2.88 -14.01 -14.24
C LEU A 424 -3.15 -15.49 -14.40
N ILE A 425 -3.18 -16.27 -13.33
CA ILE A 425 -3.48 -17.71 -13.34
C ILE A 425 -4.96 -18.02 -13.60
N VAL A 426 -5.83 -17.01 -13.59
CA VAL A 426 -7.26 -17.17 -13.88
C VAL A 426 -7.59 -16.46 -15.19
N GLU A 427 -8.06 -17.24 -16.20
CA GLU A 427 -8.51 -16.67 -17.46
C GLU A 427 -9.79 -15.84 -17.26
N GLU A 428 -9.88 -14.68 -17.96
CA GLU A 428 -11.05 -13.77 -17.91
C GLU A 428 -11.44 -13.41 -16.45
N ALA A 429 -10.46 -13.15 -15.61
CA ALA A 429 -10.64 -12.89 -14.19
C ALA A 429 -11.37 -11.57 -13.91
N LEU A 430 -12.21 -11.62 -12.88
CA LEU A 430 -12.82 -10.49 -12.18
C LEU A 430 -12.49 -10.67 -10.70
N MET A 431 -11.59 -9.86 -10.18
CA MET A 431 -11.16 -9.91 -8.77
C MET A 431 -11.97 -8.90 -7.97
N ILE A 432 -12.78 -9.36 -7.03
CA ILE A 432 -13.82 -8.61 -6.32
C ILE A 432 -13.53 -8.59 -4.83
#